data_b8deaf8049fe86c60471471c73013d7e
#
_entry.id   b8deaf8049fe86c60471471c73013d7e
#
_cell.length_a   1.000
_cell.length_b   1.000
_cell.length_c   1.000
_cell.angle_alpha   90.00
_cell.angle_beta   90.00
_cell.angle_gamma   90.00
#
_symmetry.space_group_name_H-M   'P 1'
#
loop_
_entity.id
_entity.type
_entity.pdbx_description
1 polymer ?
#
loop_
_entity_poly.entity_id
_entity_poly.type
_entity_poly.pdbx_seq_one_letter_code
_entity_poly.pdbx_strand_id
1 'polypeptide(L)'
;MSRKVFLFLFIVAVAAFAAVGTLNVTIKEYEVPTPKSRPHDPARAPDGALWYTGQGANKLGRLDPSTGTFKEYPLKTPGSGPHGLVADSHGNIWFTAIAAGYIGRLDPSTGDVKEYRPANKTEIDPHTPVFDHDGTLWFTNEETNYVGRLDPASGQMTLAKVTTPHAIPYGIVILPSNAPFFCEFGSNKLATIDPKTMTVHEYTLPNPGARPRRIALAPDGTVFYTDFARGYLGHFDPAAGKLLKEWPSPGGSGSEPYGIAITSDGTVWYSESGVKPNTLVRFDPKSETFSEEKIPSGGGVVRNMVATPDGKLYLACSGVNKVAVVNLK
;
A
#
# COMPACT_ATOMS: atom_id res chain seq x y z
N MET A 1 -37.03 -34.38 -47.50
CA MET A 1 -36.79 -33.76 -46.20
C MET A 1 -35.29 -33.87 -45.87
N SER A 2 -34.54 -32.79 -46.11
CA SER A 2 -33.08 -32.79 -45.85
C SER A 2 -32.81 -32.26 -44.43
N ARG A 3 -32.22 -33.12 -43.57
CA ARG A 3 -31.79 -32.75 -42.22
C ARG A 3 -30.42 -32.03 -42.35
N LYS A 4 -30.41 -30.73 -42.12
CA LYS A 4 -29.15 -29.96 -41.93
C LYS A 4 -28.63 -30.25 -40.50
N VAL A 5 -27.48 -30.91 -40.44
CA VAL A 5 -26.72 -31.08 -39.18
C VAL A 5 -25.90 -29.83 -38.98
N PHE A 6 -26.18 -29.04 -37.95
CA PHE A 6 -25.33 -27.93 -37.51
C PHE A 6 -24.25 -28.48 -36.56
N LEU A 7 -23.02 -28.47 -37.03
CA LEU A 7 -21.84 -28.77 -36.22
C LEU A 7 -21.45 -27.52 -35.42
N PHE A 8 -21.69 -27.51 -34.12
CA PHE A 8 -21.18 -26.47 -33.24
C PHE A 8 -19.71 -26.78 -32.92
N LEU A 9 -18.80 -26.00 -33.49
CA LEU A 9 -17.40 -26.00 -33.06
C LEU A 9 -17.29 -25.25 -31.71
N PHE A 10 -17.06 -25.99 -30.61
CA PHE A 10 -16.62 -25.41 -29.36
C PHE A 10 -15.13 -25.05 -29.50
N ILE A 11 -14.80 -23.75 -29.62
CA ILE A 11 -13.43 -23.26 -29.48
C ILE A 11 -13.16 -23.18 -27.97
N VAL A 12 -12.46 -24.18 -27.44
CA VAL A 12 -11.88 -24.11 -26.09
C VAL A 12 -10.68 -23.19 -26.19
N ALA A 13 -10.83 -21.96 -25.73
CA ALA A 13 -9.69 -21.06 -25.53
C ALA A 13 -8.87 -21.61 -24.35
N VAL A 14 -7.79 -22.31 -24.64
CA VAL A 14 -6.78 -22.65 -23.64
C VAL A 14 -6.02 -21.37 -23.32
N ALA A 15 -6.30 -20.76 -22.17
CA ALA A 15 -5.46 -19.69 -21.65
C ALA A 15 -4.07 -20.29 -21.38
N ALA A 16 -3.11 -19.98 -22.24
CA ALA A 16 -1.72 -20.31 -21.99
C ALA A 16 -1.25 -19.45 -20.81
N PHE A 17 -1.14 -20.02 -19.62
CA PHE A 17 -0.43 -19.39 -18.53
C PHE A 17 1.04 -19.28 -18.94
N ALA A 18 1.54 -18.05 -19.12
CA ALA A 18 2.97 -17.82 -19.28
C ALA A 18 3.69 -18.39 -18.05
N ALA A 19 4.78 -19.11 -18.29
CA ALA A 19 5.58 -19.66 -17.18
C ALA A 19 6.07 -18.50 -16.30
N VAL A 20 5.80 -18.60 -14.99
CA VAL A 20 6.27 -17.60 -14.02
C VAL A 20 7.79 -17.76 -13.88
N GLY A 21 8.53 -16.67 -14.08
CA GLY A 21 10.00 -16.66 -13.98
C GLY A 21 10.46 -16.64 -12.52
N THR A 22 11.68 -17.08 -12.25
CA THR A 22 12.33 -16.90 -10.95
C THR A 22 12.98 -15.52 -10.88
N LEU A 23 12.86 -14.85 -9.73
CA LEU A 23 13.49 -13.55 -9.50
C LEU A 23 14.99 -13.71 -9.15
N ASN A 24 15.79 -12.77 -9.64
CA ASN A 24 17.19 -12.64 -9.22
C ASN A 24 17.31 -11.48 -8.22
N VAL A 25 16.85 -11.71 -6.99
CA VAL A 25 16.86 -10.74 -5.89
C VAL A 25 17.49 -11.36 -4.64
N THR A 26 17.93 -10.51 -3.72
CA THR A 26 18.34 -10.97 -2.39
C THR A 26 17.42 -10.34 -1.35
N ILE A 27 16.67 -11.17 -0.62
CA ILE A 27 15.78 -10.73 0.47
C ILE A 27 16.52 -10.95 1.80
N LYS A 28 16.93 -9.86 2.44
CA LYS A 28 17.56 -9.89 3.77
C LYS A 28 16.53 -9.48 4.82
N GLU A 29 16.18 -10.42 5.68
CA GLU A 29 15.25 -10.20 6.78
C GLU A 29 15.97 -9.84 8.07
N TYR A 30 15.33 -8.99 8.88
CA TYR A 30 15.81 -8.54 10.19
C TYR A 30 14.72 -8.76 11.22
N GLU A 31 15.05 -9.46 12.30
CA GLU A 31 14.15 -9.63 13.46
C GLU A 31 13.95 -8.30 14.17
N VAL A 32 12.69 -7.90 14.36
CA VAL A 32 12.36 -6.68 15.11
C VAL A 32 12.61 -6.95 16.60
N PRO A 33 13.35 -6.05 17.32
CA PRO A 33 13.79 -6.31 18.70
C PRO A 33 12.65 -6.58 19.69
N THR A 34 11.53 -5.83 19.58
CA THR A 34 10.36 -6.08 20.43
C THR A 34 9.56 -7.27 19.91
N PRO A 35 9.38 -8.34 20.68
CA PRO A 35 8.55 -9.48 20.28
C PRO A 35 7.09 -9.07 20.04
N LYS A 36 6.44 -9.73 19.08
CA LYS A 36 5.03 -9.48 18.72
C LYS A 36 4.74 -8.03 18.31
N SER A 37 5.76 -7.34 17.81
CA SER A 37 5.65 -5.94 17.40
C SER A 37 4.66 -5.74 16.24
N ARG A 38 4.43 -6.79 15.43
CA ARG A 38 3.57 -6.73 14.25
C ARG A 38 3.96 -5.55 13.34
N PRO A 39 5.16 -5.57 12.71
CA PRO A 39 5.56 -4.54 11.77
C PRO A 39 4.50 -4.40 10.67
N HIS A 40 3.94 -3.20 10.46
CA HIS A 40 2.79 -3.05 9.58
C HIS A 40 3.15 -2.36 8.26
N ASP A 41 3.51 -1.10 8.29
CA ASP A 41 3.94 -0.37 7.10
C ASP A 41 5.41 0.02 7.21
N PRO A 42 6.21 -0.09 6.12
CA PRO A 42 7.56 0.44 6.05
C PRO A 42 7.55 1.84 5.42
N ALA A 43 8.57 2.64 5.74
CA ALA A 43 8.91 3.86 5.01
C ALA A 43 10.43 4.01 4.89
N ARG A 44 10.88 4.74 3.87
CA ARG A 44 12.26 5.17 3.74
C ARG A 44 12.41 6.60 4.22
N ALA A 45 13.34 6.85 5.13
CA ALA A 45 13.73 8.20 5.50
C ALA A 45 14.83 8.77 4.55
N PRO A 46 15.04 10.10 4.52
CA PRO A 46 16.06 10.72 3.67
C PRO A 46 17.48 10.19 3.93
N ASP A 47 17.80 9.75 5.14
CA ASP A 47 19.06 9.12 5.52
C ASP A 47 19.23 7.68 5.05
N GLY A 48 18.23 7.13 4.34
CA GLY A 48 18.20 5.75 3.83
C GLY A 48 17.74 4.72 4.85
N ALA A 49 17.43 5.10 6.09
CA ALA A 49 16.93 4.16 7.09
C ALA A 49 15.55 3.59 6.70
N LEU A 50 15.33 2.32 7.06
CA LEU A 50 14.02 1.70 7.01
C LEU A 50 13.30 2.01 8.32
N TRP A 51 12.19 2.72 8.25
CA TRP A 51 11.27 2.92 9.35
C TRP A 51 10.10 1.95 9.23
N TYR A 52 9.52 1.59 10.38
CA TYR A 52 8.32 0.73 10.43
C TYR A 52 7.42 1.10 11.60
N THR A 53 6.15 0.84 11.44
CA THR A 53 5.19 0.89 12.55
C THR A 53 5.17 -0.46 13.26
N GLY A 54 5.43 -0.47 14.55
CA GLY A 54 5.27 -1.63 15.44
C GLY A 54 3.86 -1.61 16.05
N GLN A 55 2.85 -1.97 15.24
CA GLN A 55 1.45 -1.79 15.59
C GLN A 55 1.05 -2.50 16.89
N GLY A 56 1.52 -3.75 17.08
CA GLY A 56 1.23 -4.54 18.27
C GLY A 56 2.01 -4.11 19.52
N ALA A 57 3.14 -3.40 19.33
CA ALA A 57 4.01 -2.97 20.42
C ALA A 57 3.84 -1.49 20.80
N ASN A 58 2.95 -0.76 20.12
CA ASN A 58 2.74 0.68 20.30
C ASN A 58 4.04 1.50 20.14
N LYS A 59 4.81 1.21 19.10
CA LYS A 59 6.13 1.82 18.81
C LYS A 59 6.28 2.17 17.36
N LEU A 60 7.20 3.10 17.07
CA LEU A 60 7.84 3.21 15.76
C LEU A 60 9.25 2.63 15.86
N GLY A 61 9.73 2.00 14.79
CA GLY A 61 11.07 1.45 14.74
C GLY A 61 11.86 1.98 13.54
N ARG A 62 13.17 2.12 13.73
CA ARG A 62 14.16 2.49 12.73
C ARG A 62 15.20 1.39 12.64
N LEU A 63 15.43 0.89 11.43
CA LEU A 63 16.53 0.01 11.09
C LEU A 63 17.51 0.78 10.20
N ASP A 64 18.78 0.75 10.56
CA ASP A 64 19.86 1.08 9.64
C ASP A 64 20.21 -0.17 8.81
N PRO A 65 19.90 -0.20 7.49
CA PRO A 65 20.14 -1.39 6.69
C PRO A 65 21.62 -1.73 6.48
N SER A 66 22.51 -0.74 6.65
CA SER A 66 23.95 -0.92 6.45
C SER A 66 24.61 -1.66 7.62
N THR A 67 24.17 -1.35 8.85
CA THR A 67 24.72 -1.94 10.07
C THR A 67 23.85 -3.04 10.66
N GLY A 68 22.55 -3.04 10.34
CA GLY A 68 21.56 -3.91 10.96
C GLY A 68 21.11 -3.43 12.35
N THR A 69 21.46 -2.18 12.72
CA THR A 69 21.15 -1.62 14.04
C THR A 69 19.73 -1.09 14.09
N PHE A 70 19.02 -1.42 15.16
CA PHE A 70 17.67 -0.94 15.44
C PHE A 70 17.66 0.16 16.51
N LYS A 71 16.71 1.09 16.35
CA LYS A 71 16.25 2.02 17.39
C LYS A 71 14.74 2.02 17.42
N GLU A 72 14.14 1.85 18.59
CA GLU A 72 12.69 1.88 18.77
C GLU A 72 12.26 3.09 19.58
N TYR A 73 11.09 3.65 19.23
CA TYR A 73 10.50 4.84 19.83
C TYR A 73 9.11 4.50 20.37
N PRO A 74 8.97 4.28 21.70
CA PRO A 74 7.68 4.03 22.31
C PRO A 74 6.75 5.25 22.17
N LEU A 75 5.48 5.00 21.84
CA LEU A 75 4.48 6.06 21.79
C LEU A 75 3.90 6.30 23.18
N LYS A 76 3.76 7.59 23.56
CA LYS A 76 3.27 8.00 24.89
C LYS A 76 1.80 7.68 25.10
N THR A 77 0.96 7.86 24.06
CA THR A 77 -0.45 7.50 24.10
C THR A 77 -0.61 5.99 24.05
N PRO A 78 -1.17 5.35 25.09
CA PRO A 78 -1.36 3.90 25.12
C PRO A 78 -2.34 3.45 24.03
N GLY A 79 -2.07 2.28 23.43
CA GLY A 79 -2.97 1.68 22.46
C GLY A 79 -3.15 2.49 21.16
N SER A 80 -2.16 3.30 20.78
CA SER A 80 -2.23 4.12 19.57
C SER A 80 -2.49 3.30 18.32
N GLY A 81 -1.97 2.05 18.27
CA GLY A 81 -2.07 1.20 17.07
C GLY A 81 -1.42 1.84 15.86
N PRO A 82 -0.12 2.21 15.89
CA PRO A 82 0.52 2.87 14.75
C PRO A 82 0.41 1.99 13.51
N HIS A 83 -0.06 2.57 12.39
CA HIS A 83 -0.42 1.80 11.19
C HIS A 83 0.40 2.21 9.97
N GLY A 84 0.03 3.26 9.28
CA GLY A 84 0.78 3.80 8.15
C GLY A 84 1.85 4.80 8.60
N LEU A 85 2.91 4.96 7.81
CA LEU A 85 3.91 6.00 8.08
C LEU A 85 4.56 6.52 6.79
N VAL A 86 5.05 7.76 6.86
CA VAL A 86 5.82 8.42 5.79
C VAL A 86 6.83 9.38 6.42
N ALA A 87 8.01 9.52 5.81
CA ALA A 87 9.00 10.52 6.21
C ALA A 87 8.81 11.83 5.45
N ASP A 88 8.95 12.97 6.13
CA ASP A 88 9.06 14.26 5.45
C ASP A 88 10.50 14.54 4.98
N SER A 89 10.70 15.62 4.23
CA SER A 89 12.01 16.03 3.72
C SER A 89 13.01 16.43 4.81
N HIS A 90 12.55 16.73 6.02
CA HIS A 90 13.36 17.07 7.18
C HIS A 90 13.72 15.84 8.03
N GLY A 91 13.22 14.65 7.65
CA GLY A 91 13.46 13.39 8.36
C GLY A 91 12.53 13.13 9.53
N ASN A 92 11.50 13.97 9.77
CA ASN A 92 10.47 13.61 10.74
C ASN A 92 9.63 12.46 10.19
N ILE A 93 9.12 11.64 11.09
CA ILE A 93 8.28 10.50 10.74
C ILE A 93 6.84 10.79 11.12
N TRP A 94 6.01 10.89 10.09
CA TRP A 94 4.57 11.05 10.24
C TRP A 94 3.91 9.68 10.19
N PHE A 95 2.97 9.43 11.09
CA PHE A 95 2.29 8.16 11.19
C PHE A 95 0.82 8.31 11.55
N THR A 96 0.06 7.28 11.21
CA THR A 96 -1.35 7.18 11.58
C THR A 96 -1.48 6.32 12.82
N ALA A 97 -2.24 6.79 13.81
CA ALA A 97 -2.58 6.06 15.02
C ALA A 97 -4.02 5.58 14.92
N ILE A 98 -4.23 4.47 14.21
CA ILE A 98 -5.55 4.00 13.80
C ILE A 98 -6.49 3.73 14.98
N ALA A 99 -5.98 3.16 16.06
CA ALA A 99 -6.81 2.80 17.21
C ALA A 99 -7.09 3.98 18.16
N ALA A 100 -6.20 4.99 18.21
CA ALA A 100 -6.36 6.16 19.07
C ALA A 100 -6.85 7.40 18.33
N GLY A 101 -7.04 7.33 17.01
CA GLY A 101 -7.66 8.38 16.19
C GLY A 101 -6.85 9.67 16.13
N TYR A 102 -5.57 9.60 15.74
CA TYR A 102 -4.74 10.77 15.52
C TYR A 102 -3.68 10.58 14.43
N ILE A 103 -3.14 11.67 13.93
CA ILE A 103 -1.91 11.69 13.14
C ILE A 103 -0.78 12.10 14.07
N GLY A 104 0.32 11.33 14.11
CA GLY A 104 1.50 11.64 14.89
C GLY A 104 2.66 12.10 14.02
N ARG A 105 3.48 13.04 14.55
CA ARG A 105 4.76 13.42 14.00
C ARG A 105 5.85 13.16 15.04
N LEU A 106 6.73 12.23 14.75
CA LEU A 106 7.91 11.93 15.55
C LEU A 106 9.10 12.74 15.03
N ASP A 107 9.80 13.43 15.93
CA ASP A 107 11.15 13.93 15.70
C ASP A 107 12.17 12.86 16.10
N PRO A 108 12.91 12.24 15.15
CA PRO A 108 13.87 11.18 15.48
C PRO A 108 15.05 11.62 16.35
N SER A 109 15.37 12.92 16.37
CA SER A 109 16.50 13.47 17.13
C SER A 109 16.21 13.54 18.63
N THR A 110 15.00 13.95 18.99
CA THR A 110 14.56 14.08 20.39
C THR A 110 13.73 12.88 20.87
N GLY A 111 13.05 12.19 19.95
CA GLY A 111 12.07 11.15 20.26
C GLY A 111 10.70 11.71 20.64
N ASP A 112 10.50 13.03 20.47
CA ASP A 112 9.22 13.67 20.80
C ASP A 112 8.18 13.42 19.70
N VAL A 113 6.94 13.20 20.16
CA VAL A 113 5.77 13.00 19.29
C VAL A 113 4.79 14.14 19.50
N LYS A 114 4.43 14.82 18.41
CA LYS A 114 3.30 15.74 18.37
C LYS A 114 2.09 15.03 17.76
N GLU A 115 0.96 15.09 18.46
CA GLU A 115 -0.31 14.50 18.02
C GLU A 115 -1.24 15.55 17.43
N TYR A 116 -1.91 15.22 16.34
CA TYR A 116 -2.90 16.05 15.66
C TYR A 116 -4.24 15.32 15.61
N ARG A 117 -5.29 15.99 16.08
CA ARG A 117 -6.66 15.47 16.12
C ARG A 117 -7.64 16.46 15.47
N PRO A 118 -8.78 16.01 14.92
CA PRO A 118 -9.80 16.92 14.44
C PRO A 118 -10.27 17.87 15.54
N ALA A 119 -10.26 19.19 15.26
CA ALA A 119 -10.65 20.21 16.23
C ALA A 119 -12.12 20.09 16.69
N ASN A 120 -12.99 19.59 15.81
CA ASN A 120 -14.41 19.33 16.09
C ASN A 120 -14.67 17.99 16.80
N LYS A 121 -13.61 17.27 17.22
CA LYS A 121 -13.67 15.96 17.86
C LYS A 121 -14.34 14.86 17.04
N THR A 122 -14.41 15.00 15.71
CA THR A 122 -14.85 13.91 14.85
C THR A 122 -13.94 12.71 15.06
N GLU A 123 -14.53 11.54 15.26
CA GLU A 123 -13.78 10.28 15.35
C GLU A 123 -13.15 9.95 14.01
N ILE A 124 -11.90 9.56 14.02
CA ILE A 124 -11.13 9.12 12.87
C ILE A 124 -10.34 7.85 13.21
N ASP A 125 -10.10 7.03 12.21
CA ASP A 125 -9.26 5.84 12.27
C ASP A 125 -8.25 5.88 11.12
N PRO A 126 -7.28 6.83 11.17
CA PRO A 126 -6.41 7.12 10.06
C PRO A 126 -5.54 5.92 9.71
N HIS A 127 -5.52 5.58 8.40
CA HIS A 127 -4.92 4.35 7.89
C HIS A 127 -3.63 4.59 7.11
N THR A 128 -3.71 5.05 5.87
CA THR A 128 -2.54 5.24 4.99
C THR A 128 -2.28 6.74 4.78
N PRO A 129 -1.11 7.27 5.19
CA PRO A 129 -0.72 8.66 4.97
C PRO A 129 0.13 8.82 3.70
N VAL A 130 0.02 9.97 3.03
CA VAL A 130 0.88 10.38 1.92
C VAL A 130 0.99 11.90 1.88
N PHE A 131 2.18 12.44 1.57
CA PHE A 131 2.34 13.87 1.30
C PHE A 131 2.01 14.18 -0.14
N ASP A 132 1.29 15.28 -0.37
CA ASP A 132 1.18 15.87 -1.69
C ASP A 132 2.42 16.73 -2.03
N HIS A 133 2.46 17.27 -3.25
CA HIS A 133 3.60 18.04 -3.74
C HIS A 133 3.78 19.40 -3.02
N ASP A 134 2.71 19.88 -2.36
CA ASP A 134 2.71 21.15 -1.60
C ASP A 134 3.00 20.92 -0.11
N GLY A 135 3.21 19.67 0.30
CA GLY A 135 3.53 19.29 1.67
C GLY A 135 2.32 19.13 2.59
N THR A 136 1.10 19.07 2.06
CA THR A 136 -0.09 18.67 2.82
C THR A 136 -0.07 17.15 3.04
N LEU A 137 -0.35 16.71 4.25
CA LEU A 137 -0.47 15.29 4.55
C LEU A 137 -1.92 14.83 4.32
N TRP A 138 -2.10 13.95 3.34
CA TRP A 138 -3.36 13.28 3.08
C TRP A 138 -3.38 11.91 3.76
N PHE A 139 -4.56 11.46 4.16
CA PHE A 139 -4.72 10.14 4.77
C PHE A 139 -6.13 9.59 4.55
N THR A 140 -6.21 8.27 4.43
CA THR A 140 -7.48 7.54 4.41
C THR A 140 -7.90 7.18 5.82
N ASN A 141 -9.23 7.07 6.07
CA ASN A 141 -9.80 6.53 7.29
C ASN A 141 -10.66 5.33 6.92
N GLU A 142 -10.32 4.18 7.48
CA GLU A 142 -10.81 2.88 7.05
C GLU A 142 -12.30 2.69 7.38
N GLU A 143 -12.63 2.55 8.66
CA GLU A 143 -13.98 2.25 9.11
C GLU A 143 -14.89 3.50 9.21
N THR A 144 -14.31 4.65 9.52
CA THR A 144 -15.07 5.92 9.62
C THR A 144 -15.44 6.53 8.27
N ASN A 145 -14.89 5.97 7.18
CA ASN A 145 -15.26 6.27 5.79
C ASN A 145 -14.99 7.71 5.34
N TYR A 146 -13.81 8.24 5.75
CA TYR A 146 -13.35 9.56 5.35
C TYR A 146 -12.02 9.51 4.60
N VAL A 147 -11.76 10.55 3.79
CA VAL A 147 -10.39 10.94 3.41
C VAL A 147 -10.11 12.27 4.07
N GLY A 148 -8.96 12.38 4.72
CA GLY A 148 -8.54 13.57 5.45
C GLY A 148 -7.30 14.22 4.85
N ARG A 149 -7.15 15.52 5.10
CA ARG A 149 -5.90 16.25 4.91
C ARG A 149 -5.53 16.99 6.18
N LEU A 150 -4.24 17.07 6.44
CA LEU A 150 -3.65 17.81 7.55
C LEU A 150 -2.63 18.79 6.99
N ASP A 151 -2.76 20.07 7.32
CA ASP A 151 -1.70 21.05 7.11
C ASP A 151 -0.66 20.92 8.25
N PRO A 152 0.57 20.48 7.97
CA PRO A 152 1.60 20.30 8.98
C PRO A 152 1.99 21.56 9.73
N ALA A 153 1.88 22.73 9.09
CA ALA A 153 2.31 24.01 9.65
C ALA A 153 1.29 24.52 10.68
N SER A 154 0.01 24.58 10.32
CA SER A 154 -1.07 25.05 11.19
C SER A 154 -1.61 23.95 12.13
N GLY A 155 -1.50 22.70 11.73
CA GLY A 155 -2.15 21.56 12.38
C GLY A 155 -3.65 21.44 12.07
N GLN A 156 -4.14 22.23 11.11
CA GLN A 156 -5.54 22.18 10.71
C GLN A 156 -5.85 20.92 9.92
N MET A 157 -6.92 20.22 10.32
CA MET A 157 -7.38 18.99 9.67
C MET A 157 -8.74 19.22 9.03
N THR A 158 -8.91 18.72 7.81
CA THR A 158 -10.19 18.74 7.07
C THR A 158 -10.52 17.32 6.61
N LEU A 159 -11.78 16.92 6.75
CA LEU A 159 -12.25 15.58 6.39
C LEU A 159 -13.32 15.67 5.30
N ALA A 160 -13.27 14.77 4.32
CA ALA A 160 -14.32 14.57 3.34
C ALA A 160 -14.87 13.16 3.48
N LYS A 161 -16.18 13.02 3.57
CA LYS A 161 -16.84 11.73 3.64
C LYS A 161 -16.89 11.10 2.25
N VAL A 162 -16.49 9.80 2.15
CA VAL A 162 -16.65 9.02 0.92
C VAL A 162 -18.13 8.71 0.74
N THR A 163 -18.65 8.83 -0.49
CA THR A 163 -20.07 8.72 -0.79
C THR A 163 -20.59 7.30 -0.70
N THR A 164 -19.82 6.33 -1.13
CA THR A 164 -20.16 4.90 -1.00
C THR A 164 -20.17 4.51 0.48
N PRO A 165 -21.28 3.99 1.01
CA PRO A 165 -21.32 3.50 2.38
C PRO A 165 -20.35 2.33 2.56
N HIS A 166 -19.62 2.32 3.68
CA HIS A 166 -18.63 1.28 4.00
C HIS A 166 -17.61 1.06 2.87
N ALA A 167 -17.17 2.15 2.25
CA ALA A 167 -16.19 2.11 1.17
C ALA A 167 -14.82 1.60 1.63
N ILE A 168 -14.50 1.74 2.91
CA ILE A 168 -13.20 1.34 3.50
C ILE A 168 -12.05 1.98 2.69
N PRO A 169 -11.89 3.33 2.70
CA PRO A 169 -10.78 3.99 2.02
C PRO A 169 -9.44 3.47 2.54
N TYR A 170 -8.57 2.98 1.63
CA TYR A 170 -7.40 2.18 2.02
C TYR A 170 -6.09 2.76 1.46
N GLY A 171 -5.50 2.13 0.44
CA GLY A 171 -4.29 2.62 -0.20
C GLY A 171 -4.53 3.95 -0.93
N ILE A 172 -3.59 4.89 -0.83
CA ILE A 172 -3.68 6.23 -1.41
C ILE A 172 -2.34 6.62 -2.05
N VAL A 173 -2.39 7.31 -3.18
CA VAL A 173 -1.26 7.93 -3.86
C VAL A 173 -1.61 9.35 -4.29
N ILE A 174 -0.60 10.16 -4.62
CA ILE A 174 -0.79 11.50 -5.18
C ILE A 174 -0.50 11.45 -6.68
N LEU A 175 -1.47 11.86 -7.49
CA LEU A 175 -1.33 11.94 -8.94
C LEU A 175 -0.40 13.10 -9.36
N PRO A 176 0.10 13.11 -10.61
CA PRO A 176 0.85 14.26 -11.15
C PRO A 176 0.07 15.58 -11.10
N SER A 177 -1.27 15.53 -11.11
CA SER A 177 -2.16 16.69 -10.93
C SER A 177 -2.21 17.23 -9.49
N ASN A 178 -1.47 16.63 -8.57
CA ASN A 178 -1.52 16.87 -7.12
C ASN A 178 -2.84 16.45 -6.45
N ALA A 179 -3.69 15.68 -7.13
CA ALA A 179 -4.91 15.13 -6.56
C ALA A 179 -4.64 13.77 -5.89
N PRO A 180 -5.15 13.51 -4.69
CA PRO A 180 -5.12 12.18 -4.08
C PRO A 180 -6.01 11.20 -4.85
N PHE A 181 -5.50 9.97 -5.03
CA PHE A 181 -6.22 8.88 -5.66
C PHE A 181 -6.13 7.63 -4.77
N PHE A 182 -7.25 6.97 -4.48
CA PHE A 182 -7.28 5.94 -3.44
C PHE A 182 -8.18 4.76 -3.80
N CYS A 183 -7.94 3.64 -3.11
CA CYS A 183 -8.75 2.44 -3.18
C CYS A 183 -9.92 2.50 -2.21
N GLU A 184 -11.06 1.96 -2.60
CA GLU A 184 -12.20 1.66 -1.75
C GLU A 184 -12.27 0.14 -1.53
N PHE A 185 -11.58 -0.36 -0.52
CA PHE A 185 -11.46 -1.79 -0.27
C PHE A 185 -12.79 -2.48 0.08
N GLY A 186 -13.75 -1.73 0.64
CA GLY A 186 -15.11 -2.23 0.94
C GLY A 186 -16.02 -2.31 -0.29
N SER A 187 -15.59 -1.77 -1.43
CA SER A 187 -16.35 -1.72 -2.68
C SER A 187 -15.49 -2.11 -3.89
N ASN A 188 -16.11 -2.19 -5.07
CA ASN A 188 -15.38 -2.36 -6.33
C ASN A 188 -15.05 -1.01 -6.97
N LYS A 189 -14.49 -0.07 -6.20
CA LYS A 189 -14.23 1.29 -6.69
C LYS A 189 -12.82 1.75 -6.39
N LEU A 190 -12.36 2.66 -7.24
CA LEU A 190 -11.27 3.59 -7.01
C LEU A 190 -11.88 4.98 -6.91
N ALA A 191 -11.20 5.92 -6.26
CA ALA A 191 -11.71 7.28 -6.14
C ALA A 191 -10.59 8.31 -6.13
N THR A 192 -10.94 9.55 -6.46
CA THR A 192 -10.10 10.74 -6.29
C THR A 192 -10.82 11.79 -5.48
N ILE A 193 -10.08 12.72 -4.90
CA ILE A 193 -10.64 13.88 -4.22
C ILE A 193 -10.06 15.16 -4.81
N ASP A 194 -10.93 16.12 -5.11
CA ASP A 194 -10.51 17.47 -5.51
C ASP A 194 -9.91 18.19 -4.29
N PRO A 195 -8.62 18.57 -4.32
CA PRO A 195 -7.96 19.19 -3.17
C PRO A 195 -8.55 20.55 -2.77
N LYS A 196 -9.22 21.25 -3.69
CA LYS A 196 -9.78 22.58 -3.45
C LYS A 196 -11.16 22.52 -2.82
N THR A 197 -12.02 21.65 -3.37
CA THR A 197 -13.44 21.55 -2.95
C THR A 197 -13.67 20.46 -1.93
N MET A 198 -12.73 19.54 -1.73
CA MET A 198 -12.88 18.32 -0.94
C MET A 198 -14.00 17.40 -1.45
N THR A 199 -14.29 17.46 -2.76
CA THR A 199 -15.31 16.62 -3.39
C THR A 199 -14.68 15.28 -3.84
N VAL A 200 -15.30 14.16 -3.45
CA VAL A 200 -14.88 12.82 -3.85
C VAL A 200 -15.55 12.44 -5.16
N HIS A 201 -14.77 11.89 -6.09
CA HIS A 201 -15.24 11.32 -7.36
C HIS A 201 -14.86 9.84 -7.42
N GLU A 202 -15.85 8.97 -7.60
CA GLU A 202 -15.70 7.51 -7.56
C GLU A 202 -15.74 6.91 -8.97
N TYR A 203 -14.92 5.90 -9.21
CA TYR A 203 -14.82 5.12 -10.46
C TYR A 203 -15.16 3.66 -10.17
N THR A 204 -16.27 3.17 -10.70
CA THR A 204 -16.70 1.78 -10.50
C THR A 204 -15.91 0.85 -11.44
N LEU A 205 -15.26 -0.15 -10.88
CA LEU A 205 -14.59 -1.21 -11.64
C LEU A 205 -15.63 -2.18 -12.23
N PRO A 206 -15.38 -2.72 -13.44
CA PRO A 206 -16.36 -3.57 -14.13
C PRO A 206 -16.77 -4.83 -13.37
N ASN A 207 -15.83 -5.42 -12.60
CA ASN A 207 -16.13 -6.62 -11.83
C ASN A 207 -16.66 -6.25 -10.43
N PRO A 208 -17.90 -6.63 -10.08
CA PRO A 208 -18.50 -6.30 -8.78
C PRO A 208 -17.82 -7.01 -7.59
N GLY A 209 -17.06 -8.07 -7.85
CA GLY A 209 -16.25 -8.78 -6.85
C GLY A 209 -14.88 -8.16 -6.60
N ALA A 210 -14.48 -7.15 -7.36
CA ALA A 210 -13.20 -6.48 -7.14
C ALA A 210 -13.14 -5.81 -5.76
N ARG A 211 -11.98 -5.88 -5.12
CA ARG A 211 -11.69 -5.23 -3.83
C ARG A 211 -10.27 -4.66 -3.88
N PRO A 212 -10.13 -3.48 -4.54
CA PRO A 212 -8.82 -2.82 -4.63
C PRO A 212 -8.35 -2.43 -3.23
N ARG A 213 -7.12 -2.85 -2.88
CA ARG A 213 -6.63 -2.66 -1.51
C ARG A 213 -5.46 -1.69 -1.41
N ARG A 214 -4.36 -1.98 -2.07
CA ARG A 214 -3.19 -1.08 -2.15
C ARG A 214 -3.00 -0.61 -3.58
N ILE A 215 -2.35 0.52 -3.73
CA ILE A 215 -2.19 1.21 -5.00
C ILE A 215 -0.80 1.83 -5.10
N ALA A 216 -0.24 1.88 -6.29
CA ALA A 216 1.03 2.53 -6.59
C ALA A 216 0.94 3.33 -7.89
N LEU A 217 1.60 4.49 -7.91
CA LEU A 217 1.65 5.38 -9.07
C LEU A 217 2.80 4.96 -9.98
N ALA A 218 2.49 4.78 -11.26
CA ALA A 218 3.48 4.53 -12.31
C ALA A 218 4.10 5.84 -12.83
N PRO A 219 5.32 5.80 -13.43
CA PRO A 219 5.98 6.99 -13.95
C PRO A 219 5.21 7.73 -15.05
N ASP A 220 4.31 7.05 -15.75
CA ASP A 220 3.45 7.62 -16.79
C ASP A 220 2.15 8.27 -16.26
N GLY A 221 1.96 8.27 -14.94
CA GLY A 221 0.78 8.84 -14.29
C GLY A 221 -0.40 7.88 -14.16
N THR A 222 -0.30 6.66 -14.69
CA THR A 222 -1.29 5.60 -14.44
C THR A 222 -1.06 4.96 -13.07
N VAL A 223 -2.00 4.14 -12.63
CA VAL A 223 -1.87 3.48 -11.32
C VAL A 223 -2.08 1.97 -11.46
N PHE A 224 -1.31 1.24 -10.66
CA PHE A 224 -1.55 -0.18 -10.44
C PHE A 224 -2.13 -0.40 -9.05
N TYR A 225 -3.08 -1.33 -8.94
CA TYR A 225 -3.69 -1.70 -7.67
C TYR A 225 -3.73 -3.22 -7.49
N THR A 226 -3.66 -3.65 -6.24
CA THR A 226 -3.85 -5.06 -5.88
C THR A 226 -5.33 -5.32 -5.60
N ASP A 227 -5.94 -6.24 -6.35
CA ASP A 227 -7.29 -6.74 -6.08
C ASP A 227 -7.19 -7.95 -5.14
N PHE A 228 -7.28 -7.66 -3.87
CA PHE A 228 -7.08 -8.62 -2.79
C PHE A 228 -8.07 -9.80 -2.85
N ALA A 229 -9.33 -9.53 -3.13
CA ALA A 229 -10.38 -10.55 -3.07
C ALA A 229 -10.35 -11.52 -4.26
N ARG A 230 -9.95 -11.04 -5.44
CA ARG A 230 -9.96 -11.84 -6.66
C ARG A 230 -8.61 -12.45 -7.01
N GLY A 231 -7.52 -11.99 -6.39
CA GLY A 231 -6.17 -12.39 -6.75
C GLY A 231 -5.72 -11.81 -8.10
N TYR A 232 -5.90 -10.50 -8.30
CA TYR A 232 -5.54 -9.80 -9.53
C TYR A 232 -4.63 -8.59 -9.27
N LEU A 233 -3.84 -8.26 -10.27
CA LEU A 233 -3.19 -6.96 -10.43
C LEU A 233 -4.00 -6.15 -11.45
N GLY A 234 -4.48 -4.96 -11.07
CA GLY A 234 -5.22 -4.08 -11.95
C GLY A 234 -4.42 -2.86 -12.36
N HIS A 235 -4.65 -2.34 -13.57
CA HIS A 235 -4.02 -1.16 -14.15
C HIS A 235 -5.11 -0.17 -14.58
N PHE A 236 -5.06 1.05 -14.06
CA PHE A 236 -6.09 2.06 -14.25
C PHE A 236 -5.46 3.39 -14.68
N ASP A 237 -6.13 4.08 -15.60
CA ASP A 237 -5.78 5.45 -16.01
C ASP A 237 -6.67 6.46 -15.29
N PRO A 238 -6.15 7.19 -14.28
CA PRO A 238 -6.93 8.20 -13.57
C PRO A 238 -7.35 9.38 -14.42
N ALA A 239 -6.56 9.75 -15.43
CA ALA A 239 -6.86 10.89 -16.31
C ALA A 239 -8.03 10.58 -17.26
N ALA A 240 -8.09 9.33 -17.77
CA ALA A 240 -9.20 8.85 -18.58
C ALA A 240 -10.38 8.30 -17.74
N GLY A 241 -10.21 8.11 -16.43
CA GLY A 241 -11.19 7.48 -15.54
C GLY A 241 -11.50 6.02 -15.96
N LYS A 242 -10.51 5.27 -16.43
CA LYS A 242 -10.72 4.01 -17.15
C LYS A 242 -9.80 2.89 -16.67
N LEU A 243 -10.39 1.71 -16.43
CA LEU A 243 -9.64 0.47 -16.30
C LEU A 243 -8.98 0.12 -17.63
N LEU A 244 -7.66 -0.04 -17.63
CA LEU A 244 -6.89 -0.40 -18.81
C LEU A 244 -6.82 -1.92 -18.96
N LYS A 245 -6.40 -2.62 -17.90
CA LYS A 245 -6.24 -4.07 -17.91
C LYS A 245 -6.20 -4.66 -16.51
N GLU A 246 -6.46 -5.95 -16.41
CA GLU A 246 -6.27 -6.76 -15.20
C GLU A 246 -5.57 -8.06 -15.57
N TRP A 247 -4.69 -8.55 -14.70
CA TRP A 247 -4.00 -9.82 -14.85
C TRP A 247 -4.23 -10.68 -13.59
N PRO A 248 -4.51 -11.98 -13.75
CA PRO A 248 -4.52 -12.89 -12.61
C PRO A 248 -3.12 -12.97 -12.00
N SER A 249 -3.04 -12.90 -10.68
CA SER A 249 -1.80 -13.06 -9.94
C SER A 249 -1.28 -14.50 -10.03
N PRO A 250 0.04 -14.75 -10.05
CA PRO A 250 0.61 -16.09 -10.15
C PRO A 250 0.06 -17.11 -9.16
N GLY A 251 -0.16 -16.71 -7.90
CA GLY A 251 -0.74 -17.57 -6.87
C GLY A 251 -2.24 -17.83 -7.02
N GLY A 252 -2.89 -17.30 -8.07
CA GLY A 252 -4.30 -17.52 -8.38
C GLY A 252 -5.28 -16.75 -7.49
N SER A 253 -6.55 -17.16 -7.50
CA SER A 253 -7.64 -16.42 -6.83
C SER A 253 -7.53 -16.34 -5.31
N GLY A 254 -6.74 -17.22 -4.68
CA GLY A 254 -6.48 -17.18 -3.23
C GLY A 254 -5.16 -16.51 -2.87
N SER A 255 -4.50 -15.85 -3.81
CA SER A 255 -3.18 -15.24 -3.57
C SER A 255 -3.18 -14.02 -2.66
N GLU A 256 -4.33 -13.36 -2.52
CA GLU A 256 -4.47 -12.16 -1.69
C GLU A 256 -3.36 -11.12 -1.94
N PRO A 257 -3.24 -10.57 -3.17
CA PRO A 257 -2.24 -9.55 -3.48
C PRO A 257 -2.42 -8.34 -2.55
N TYR A 258 -1.30 -7.86 -1.91
CA TYR A 258 -1.45 -6.84 -0.88
C TYR A 258 -0.47 -5.67 -1.04
N GLY A 259 0.67 -5.68 -0.33
CA GLY A 259 1.64 -4.59 -0.44
C GLY A 259 2.11 -4.42 -1.87
N ILE A 260 2.17 -3.18 -2.38
CA ILE A 260 2.57 -2.88 -3.75
C ILE A 260 3.51 -1.68 -3.78
N ALA A 261 4.50 -1.70 -4.65
CA ALA A 261 5.39 -0.59 -4.97
C ALA A 261 5.78 -0.62 -6.45
N ILE A 262 6.18 0.52 -6.99
CA ILE A 262 6.70 0.63 -8.36
C ILE A 262 8.09 1.25 -8.30
N THR A 263 9.06 0.63 -8.96
CA THR A 263 10.42 1.15 -9.11
C THR A 263 10.48 2.20 -10.24
N SER A 264 11.53 3.02 -10.25
CA SER A 264 11.69 4.13 -11.19
C SER A 264 11.71 3.72 -12.66
N ASP A 265 12.01 2.45 -12.97
CA ASP A 265 11.96 1.86 -14.30
C ASP A 265 10.53 1.44 -14.74
N GLY A 266 9.54 1.63 -13.86
CA GLY A 266 8.14 1.27 -14.07
C GLY A 266 7.79 -0.18 -13.71
N THR A 267 8.74 -0.96 -13.18
CA THR A 267 8.46 -2.32 -12.74
C THR A 267 7.56 -2.32 -11.51
N VAL A 268 6.51 -3.14 -11.53
CA VAL A 268 5.56 -3.30 -10.43
C VAL A 268 5.98 -4.46 -9.54
N TRP A 269 5.99 -4.21 -8.23
CA TRP A 269 6.33 -5.19 -7.19
C TRP A 269 5.18 -5.29 -6.22
N TYR A 270 4.77 -6.51 -5.86
CA TYR A 270 3.74 -6.71 -4.85
C TYR A 270 3.92 -8.03 -4.10
N SER A 271 3.24 -8.15 -2.98
CA SER A 271 3.24 -9.38 -2.19
C SER A 271 1.97 -10.19 -2.45
N GLU A 272 2.10 -11.51 -2.51
CA GLU A 272 0.98 -12.42 -2.36
C GLU A 272 0.95 -12.96 -0.92
N SER A 273 -0.03 -12.51 -0.15
CA SER A 273 -0.12 -12.82 1.28
C SER A 273 -1.01 -14.03 1.61
N GLY A 274 -1.79 -14.50 0.64
CA GLY A 274 -2.62 -15.71 0.77
C GLY A 274 -1.89 -17.02 0.53
N VAL A 275 -0.76 -16.98 -0.22
CA VAL A 275 0.07 -18.17 -0.47
C VAL A 275 1.04 -18.42 0.69
N LYS A 276 1.50 -19.66 0.83
CA LYS A 276 2.42 -20.07 1.91
C LYS A 276 3.59 -20.89 1.36
N PRO A 277 4.84 -20.41 1.51
CA PRO A 277 5.24 -19.08 2.04
C PRO A 277 4.68 -17.94 1.18
N ASN A 278 4.56 -16.71 1.75
CA ASN A 278 4.23 -15.54 0.97
C ASN A 278 5.29 -15.32 -0.12
N THR A 279 4.88 -14.80 -1.27
CA THR A 279 5.77 -14.48 -2.39
C THR A 279 5.91 -12.98 -2.58
N LEU A 280 7.07 -12.56 -3.03
CA LEU A 280 7.32 -11.27 -3.66
C LEU A 280 7.18 -11.48 -5.17
N VAL A 281 6.28 -10.76 -5.78
CA VAL A 281 6.02 -10.83 -7.23
C VAL A 281 6.55 -9.58 -7.91
N ARG A 282 7.22 -9.76 -9.05
CA ARG A 282 7.60 -8.75 -10.01
C ARG A 282 6.71 -8.87 -11.24
N PHE A 283 6.12 -7.76 -11.66
CA PHE A 283 5.43 -7.66 -12.93
C PHE A 283 6.11 -6.63 -13.81
N ASP A 284 6.42 -7.00 -15.04
CA ASP A 284 6.95 -6.12 -16.07
C ASP A 284 5.80 -5.67 -16.98
N PRO A 285 5.37 -4.39 -16.92
CA PRO A 285 4.24 -3.92 -17.70
C PRO A 285 4.48 -3.91 -19.22
N LYS A 286 5.75 -3.90 -19.66
CA LYS A 286 6.09 -3.87 -21.10
C LYS A 286 5.95 -5.23 -21.75
N SER A 287 6.38 -6.27 -21.07
CA SER A 287 6.29 -7.66 -21.55
C SER A 287 5.08 -8.40 -21.01
N GLU A 288 4.39 -7.82 -20.00
CA GLU A 288 3.28 -8.43 -19.27
C GLU A 288 3.65 -9.79 -18.62
N THR A 289 4.88 -9.90 -18.15
CA THR A 289 5.40 -11.13 -17.57
C THR A 289 5.56 -11.03 -16.07
N PHE A 290 5.30 -12.14 -15.39
CA PHE A 290 5.48 -12.29 -13.95
C PHE A 290 6.75 -13.07 -13.62
N SER A 291 7.37 -12.69 -12.52
CA SER A 291 8.41 -13.47 -11.85
C SER A 291 8.20 -13.39 -10.35
N GLU A 292 8.54 -14.43 -9.62
CA GLU A 292 8.30 -14.49 -8.18
C GLU A 292 9.48 -15.06 -7.40
N GLU A 293 9.57 -14.69 -6.12
CA GLU A 293 10.50 -15.23 -5.15
C GLU A 293 9.79 -15.43 -3.81
N LYS A 294 10.08 -16.54 -3.15
CA LYS A 294 9.54 -16.83 -1.81
C LYS A 294 10.22 -15.98 -0.76
N ILE A 295 9.44 -15.41 0.15
CA ILE A 295 9.98 -14.70 1.31
C ILE A 295 10.55 -15.73 2.29
N PRO A 296 11.85 -15.67 2.68
CA PRO A 296 12.55 -16.74 3.38
C PRO A 296 11.87 -17.21 4.67
N SER A 297 11.35 -16.29 5.50
CA SER A 297 10.61 -16.64 6.73
C SER A 297 9.15 -17.01 6.49
N GLY A 298 8.68 -16.95 5.24
CA GLY A 298 7.28 -17.07 4.89
C GLY A 298 6.50 -15.74 4.97
N GLY A 299 7.13 -14.61 5.38
CA GLY A 299 6.52 -13.27 5.41
C GLY A 299 5.37 -13.08 6.41
N GLY A 300 4.59 -14.11 6.65
CA GLY A 300 3.44 -14.14 7.54
C GLY A 300 2.22 -13.33 7.08
N VAL A 301 2.37 -12.17 6.62
CA VAL A 301 1.56 -11.26 5.77
C VAL A 301 2.42 -10.04 5.51
N VAL A 302 2.78 -9.79 4.26
CA VAL A 302 3.46 -8.55 3.86
C VAL A 302 2.41 -7.51 3.50
N ARG A 303 2.14 -6.61 4.44
CA ARG A 303 1.00 -5.68 4.37
C ARG A 303 1.26 -4.47 3.52
N ASN A 304 2.51 -4.03 3.50
CA ASN A 304 2.94 -2.92 2.67
C ASN A 304 4.42 -3.04 2.32
N MET A 305 4.82 -2.34 1.27
CA MET A 305 6.21 -2.21 0.84
C MET A 305 6.45 -0.84 0.24
N VAL A 306 7.71 -0.41 0.19
CA VAL A 306 8.12 0.83 -0.44
C VAL A 306 9.35 0.59 -1.30
N ALA A 307 9.34 1.14 -2.53
CA ALA A 307 10.52 1.20 -3.37
C ALA A 307 11.41 2.37 -2.98
N THR A 308 12.71 2.17 -2.99
CA THR A 308 13.68 3.22 -2.68
C THR A 308 14.36 3.73 -3.95
N PRO A 309 14.81 5.00 -3.98
CA PRO A 309 15.49 5.56 -5.17
C PRO A 309 16.79 4.85 -5.54
N ASP A 310 17.43 4.15 -4.60
CA ASP A 310 18.65 3.36 -4.82
C ASP A 310 18.35 1.91 -5.25
N GLY A 311 17.12 1.63 -5.72
CA GLY A 311 16.74 0.35 -6.32
C GLY A 311 16.59 -0.80 -5.31
N LYS A 312 16.04 -0.52 -4.14
CA LYS A 312 15.68 -1.54 -3.14
C LYS A 312 14.18 -1.51 -2.87
N LEU A 313 13.69 -2.58 -2.22
CA LEU A 313 12.37 -2.59 -1.60
C LEU A 313 12.52 -2.78 -0.09
N TYR A 314 11.70 -2.07 0.67
CA TYR A 314 11.54 -2.28 2.11
C TYR A 314 10.17 -2.92 2.36
N LEU A 315 10.15 -4.02 3.11
CA LEU A 315 8.96 -4.81 3.40
C LEU A 315 8.70 -4.88 4.90
N ALA A 316 7.42 -4.89 5.28
CA ALA A 316 6.99 -5.21 6.64
C ALA A 316 6.33 -6.60 6.66
N CYS A 317 6.99 -7.56 7.31
CA CYS A 317 6.58 -8.96 7.41
C CYS A 317 5.86 -9.19 8.76
N SER A 318 4.57 -8.80 8.81
CA SER A 318 3.82 -8.63 10.06
C SER A 318 3.69 -9.90 10.91
N GLY A 319 3.39 -11.04 10.28
CA GLY A 319 3.09 -12.27 11.00
C GLY A 319 4.32 -12.98 11.56
N VAL A 320 5.53 -12.60 11.13
CA VAL A 320 6.81 -13.19 11.55
C VAL A 320 7.70 -12.24 12.31
N ASN A 321 7.18 -11.07 12.69
CA ASN A 321 7.89 -10.03 13.48
C ASN A 321 9.18 -9.54 12.83
N LYS A 322 9.20 -9.39 11.50
CA LYS A 322 10.39 -8.98 10.74
C LYS A 322 10.11 -7.79 9.84
N VAL A 323 11.18 -7.09 9.51
CA VAL A 323 11.24 -6.20 8.34
C VAL A 323 12.28 -6.74 7.38
N ALA A 324 12.17 -6.41 6.09
CA ALA A 324 13.11 -6.92 5.11
C ALA A 324 13.58 -5.83 4.13
N VAL A 325 14.81 -6.01 3.67
CA VAL A 325 15.41 -5.24 2.58
C VAL A 325 15.62 -6.19 1.41
N VAL A 326 15.03 -5.85 0.28
CA VAL A 326 15.23 -6.56 -0.99
C VAL A 326 16.18 -5.77 -1.85
N ASN A 327 17.31 -6.37 -2.21
CA ASN A 327 18.24 -5.83 -3.20
C ASN A 327 17.83 -6.35 -4.58
N LEU A 328 17.47 -5.43 -5.45
CA LEU A 328 17.13 -5.70 -6.85
C LEU A 328 18.45 -5.78 -7.65
N LYS A 329 18.57 -6.80 -8.49
CA LYS A 329 19.78 -7.03 -9.34
C LYS A 329 19.43 -6.78 -10.78
#